data_21f4657686fe1b3f7210bf7dfb675b26
#
_entry.id   21f4657686fe1b3f7210bf7dfb675b26
#
_cell.length_a   1.000
_cell.length_b   1.000
_cell.length_c   1.000
_cell.angle_alpha   90.00
_cell.angle_beta   90.00
_cell.angle_gamma   90.00
#
_symmetry.space_group_name_H-M   'P 1'
#
loop_
_entity.id
_entity.type
_entity.pdbx_description
1 polymer ?
#
loop_
_entity_poly.entity_id
_entity_poly.type
_entity_poly.pdbx_seq_one_letter_code
_entity_poly.pdbx_strand_id
1 'polypeptide(L)'
;LAVATGVVAATFYVYGKVQAHNRVNRATHDLASISKAMNAILTTRPTIAEANTMLTSSKALPSSMLDKTGSFVNAYGGKLTITAHSGSNDFYDVSYYNVPSDACIELVSASKAIYRTITNTSYSPKITAASSVNDIASFCSGFTSSSSVMVFTDAA
;
A
#
# COMPACT_ATOMS: atom_id res chain seq x y z
N LEU A 1 21.31 -34.84 -19.05
CA LEU A 1 20.48 -34.65 -17.84
C LEU A 1 20.74 -33.31 -17.17
N ALA A 2 21.93 -32.70 -17.28
CA ALA A 2 22.27 -31.43 -16.61
C ALA A 2 21.60 -30.17 -17.22
N VAL A 3 21.19 -30.20 -18.48
CA VAL A 3 20.60 -29.04 -19.18
C VAL A 3 19.15 -28.83 -18.79
N ALA A 4 18.39 -29.87 -18.47
CA ALA A 4 16.98 -29.78 -18.10
C ALA A 4 16.72 -29.08 -16.73
N THR A 5 17.66 -29.29 -15.77
CA THR A 5 17.55 -28.70 -14.44
C THR A 5 17.78 -27.17 -14.42
N GLY A 6 18.66 -26.65 -15.29
CA GLY A 6 18.94 -25.23 -15.41
C GLY A 6 17.76 -24.44 -15.97
N VAL A 7 17.04 -24.99 -16.94
CA VAL A 7 15.88 -24.32 -17.56
C VAL A 7 14.69 -24.19 -16.56
N VAL A 8 14.46 -25.25 -15.80
CA VAL A 8 13.38 -25.25 -14.78
C VAL A 8 13.66 -24.23 -13.68
N ALA A 9 14.89 -24.15 -13.16
CA ALA A 9 15.25 -23.18 -12.12
C ALA A 9 15.14 -21.72 -12.62
N ALA A 10 15.55 -21.43 -13.86
CA ALA A 10 15.42 -20.11 -14.46
C ALA A 10 13.94 -19.71 -14.63
N THR A 11 13.08 -20.65 -15.01
CA THR A 11 11.64 -20.39 -15.19
C THR A 11 10.96 -20.04 -13.87
N PHE A 12 11.27 -20.75 -12.79
CA PHE A 12 10.71 -20.42 -11.46
C PHE A 12 11.20 -19.08 -10.94
N TYR A 13 12.46 -18.71 -11.18
CA TYR A 13 12.99 -17.41 -10.76
C TYR A 13 12.29 -16.24 -11.49
N VAL A 14 12.13 -16.33 -12.79
CA VAL A 14 11.43 -15.31 -13.59
C VAL A 14 9.96 -15.21 -13.19
N TYR A 15 9.29 -16.34 -12.97
CA TYR A 15 7.89 -16.37 -12.56
C TYR A 15 7.67 -15.71 -11.20
N GLY A 16 8.55 -15.96 -10.23
CA GLY A 16 8.50 -15.29 -8.91
C GLY A 16 8.66 -13.77 -9.00
N LYS A 17 9.58 -13.29 -9.83
CA LYS A 17 9.78 -11.84 -10.08
C LYS A 17 8.58 -11.18 -10.74
N VAL A 18 7.98 -11.82 -11.74
CA VAL A 18 6.78 -11.31 -12.43
C VAL A 18 5.59 -11.23 -11.45
N GLN A 19 5.42 -12.22 -10.59
CA GLN A 19 4.35 -12.18 -9.58
C GLN A 19 4.56 -11.06 -8.55
N ALA A 20 5.80 -10.85 -8.09
CA ALA A 20 6.12 -9.76 -7.16
C ALA A 20 5.78 -8.40 -7.78
N HIS A 21 6.20 -8.17 -9.02
CA HIS A 21 5.89 -6.94 -9.76
C HIS A 21 4.38 -6.73 -9.97
N ASN A 22 3.64 -7.78 -10.32
CA ASN A 22 2.19 -7.70 -10.47
C ASN A 22 1.48 -7.33 -9.16
N ARG A 23 1.98 -7.81 -8.01
CA ARG A 23 1.45 -7.42 -6.69
C ARG A 23 1.72 -5.95 -6.37
N VAL A 24 2.90 -5.43 -6.71
CA VAL A 24 3.20 -4.01 -6.53
C VAL A 24 2.30 -3.14 -7.41
N ASN A 25 2.14 -3.50 -8.69
CA ASN A 25 1.24 -2.79 -9.60
C ASN A 25 -0.20 -2.78 -9.07
N ARG A 26 -0.69 -3.91 -8.58
CA ARG A 26 -2.00 -4.00 -7.96
C ARG A 26 -2.08 -3.13 -6.69
N ALA A 27 -1.09 -3.19 -5.80
CA ALA A 27 -1.05 -2.38 -4.59
C ALA A 27 -1.07 -0.88 -4.91
N THR A 28 -0.30 -0.44 -5.90
CA THR A 28 -0.27 0.97 -6.34
C THR A 28 -1.61 1.40 -6.93
N HIS A 29 -2.23 0.55 -7.73
CA HIS A 29 -3.56 0.81 -8.29
C HIS A 29 -4.63 0.89 -7.18
N ASP A 30 -4.58 0.00 -6.21
CA ASP A 30 -5.48 -0.01 -5.06
C ASP A 30 -5.33 1.26 -4.22
N LEU A 31 -4.09 1.68 -3.93
CA LEU A 31 -3.78 2.93 -3.23
C LEU A 31 -4.29 4.16 -3.99
N ALA A 32 -4.09 4.22 -5.30
CA ALA A 32 -4.60 5.31 -6.13
C ALA A 32 -6.14 5.34 -6.15
N SER A 33 -6.79 4.18 -6.15
CA SER A 33 -8.25 4.05 -6.09
C SER A 33 -8.80 4.52 -4.75
N ILE A 34 -8.11 4.22 -3.63
CA ILE A 34 -8.47 4.72 -2.29
C ILE A 34 -8.36 6.24 -2.25
N SER A 35 -7.22 6.81 -2.67
CA SER A 35 -7.01 8.26 -2.67
C SER A 35 -8.10 8.97 -3.49
N LYS A 36 -8.40 8.48 -4.70
CA LYS A 36 -9.45 9.03 -5.55
C LYS A 36 -10.84 8.95 -4.92
N ALA A 37 -11.19 7.80 -4.34
CA ALA A 37 -12.48 7.58 -3.71
C ALA A 37 -12.64 8.41 -2.43
N MET A 38 -11.60 8.50 -1.60
CA MET A 38 -11.57 9.35 -0.42
C MET A 38 -11.75 10.81 -0.80
N ASN A 39 -10.99 11.33 -1.76
CA ASN A 39 -11.13 12.71 -2.22
C ASN A 39 -12.54 13.02 -2.72
N ALA A 40 -13.19 12.08 -3.43
CA ALA A 40 -14.57 12.27 -3.90
C ALA A 40 -15.58 12.32 -2.73
N ILE A 41 -15.42 11.46 -1.72
CA ILE A 41 -16.33 11.40 -0.56
C ILE A 41 -16.11 12.62 0.35
N LEU A 42 -14.87 12.98 0.61
CA LEU A 42 -14.49 14.06 1.53
C LEU A 42 -14.91 15.46 1.05
N THR A 43 -15.23 15.63 -0.24
CA THR A 43 -15.84 16.88 -0.74
C THR A 43 -17.15 17.24 -0.04
N THR A 44 -17.88 16.26 0.50
CA THR A 44 -19.11 16.46 1.27
C THR A 44 -18.86 16.70 2.76
N ARG A 45 -17.59 16.74 3.18
CA ARG A 45 -17.12 16.97 4.56
C ARG A 45 -17.67 15.99 5.62
N PRO A 46 -17.75 14.68 5.35
CA PRO A 46 -18.00 13.70 6.40
C PRO A 46 -16.76 13.55 7.30
N THR A 47 -16.94 12.91 8.44
CA THR A 47 -15.78 12.43 9.22
C THR A 47 -15.07 11.30 8.46
N ILE A 48 -13.80 11.05 8.76
CA ILE A 48 -13.04 9.95 8.13
C ILE A 48 -13.69 8.58 8.45
N ALA A 49 -14.30 8.43 9.63
CA ALA A 49 -15.03 7.21 9.99
C ALA A 49 -16.28 6.99 9.11
N GLU A 50 -17.03 8.05 8.83
CA GLU A 50 -18.18 8.02 7.92
C GLU A 50 -17.74 7.75 6.48
N ALA A 51 -16.66 8.40 6.03
CA ALA A 51 -16.08 8.15 4.71
C ALA A 51 -15.66 6.68 4.54
N ASN A 52 -15.05 6.08 5.55
CA ASN A 52 -14.69 4.66 5.56
C ASN A 52 -15.93 3.75 5.43
N THR A 53 -17.01 4.07 6.15
CA THR A 53 -18.30 3.36 6.02
C THR A 53 -18.89 3.52 4.61
N MET A 54 -18.81 4.70 4.04
CA MET A 54 -19.26 4.97 2.67
C MET A 54 -18.45 4.17 1.64
N LEU A 55 -17.13 4.06 1.79
CA LEU A 55 -16.26 3.27 0.90
C LEU A 55 -16.68 1.79 0.86
N THR A 56 -17.03 1.22 2.02
CA THR A 56 -17.46 -0.18 2.11
C THR A 56 -18.85 -0.41 1.55
N SER A 57 -19.79 0.50 1.82
CA SER A 57 -21.20 0.36 1.43
C SER A 57 -21.48 0.70 -0.03
N SER A 58 -20.79 1.70 -0.58
CA SER A 58 -21.02 2.20 -1.94
C SER A 58 -20.36 1.38 -3.04
N LYS A 59 -19.57 0.34 -2.71
CA LYS A 59 -18.72 -0.40 -3.66
C LYS A 59 -17.81 0.51 -4.50
N ALA A 60 -17.38 1.64 -3.90
CA ALA A 60 -16.52 2.60 -4.56
C ALA A 60 -15.10 2.05 -4.83
N LEU A 61 -14.73 0.98 -4.12
CA LEU A 61 -13.47 0.28 -4.30
C LEU A 61 -13.66 -1.06 -5.02
N PRO A 62 -12.63 -1.56 -5.73
CA PRO A 62 -12.66 -2.87 -6.36
C PRO A 62 -13.00 -3.98 -5.36
N SER A 63 -13.83 -4.94 -5.77
CA SER A 63 -14.20 -6.09 -4.93
C SER A 63 -13.00 -6.93 -4.49
N SER A 64 -11.88 -6.87 -5.22
CA SER A 64 -10.62 -7.52 -4.88
C SER A 64 -9.95 -6.95 -3.62
N MET A 65 -10.37 -5.78 -3.15
CA MET A 65 -9.91 -5.14 -1.92
C MET A 65 -10.76 -5.51 -0.70
N LEU A 66 -11.78 -6.33 -0.87
CA LEU A 66 -12.64 -6.80 0.22
C LEU A 66 -12.47 -8.30 0.38
N ASP A 67 -12.41 -8.76 1.62
CA ASP A 67 -12.49 -10.17 1.96
C ASP A 67 -13.96 -10.64 2.01
N LYS A 68 -14.16 -11.92 2.33
CA LYS A 68 -15.49 -12.52 2.45
C LYS A 68 -16.35 -11.91 3.57
N THR A 69 -15.71 -11.20 4.52
CA THR A 69 -16.38 -10.53 5.66
C THR A 69 -16.67 -9.06 5.37
N GLY A 70 -16.25 -8.54 4.21
CA GLY A 70 -16.36 -7.12 3.87
C GLY A 70 -15.27 -6.23 4.46
N SER A 71 -14.21 -6.83 5.01
CA SER A 71 -13.07 -6.11 5.54
C SER A 71 -12.05 -5.82 4.43
N PHE A 72 -11.37 -4.67 4.51
CA PHE A 72 -10.35 -4.31 3.53
C PHE A 72 -9.11 -5.20 3.64
N VAL A 73 -8.65 -5.70 2.49
CA VAL A 73 -7.41 -6.45 2.33
C VAL A 73 -6.55 -5.83 1.24
N ASN A 74 -5.25 -5.91 1.42
CA ASN A 74 -4.29 -5.38 0.47
C ASN A 74 -3.80 -6.45 -0.53
N ALA A 75 -3.04 -6.03 -1.54
CA ALA A 75 -2.53 -6.91 -2.60
C ALA A 75 -1.58 -8.02 -2.09
N TYR A 76 -1.08 -7.91 -0.86
CA TYR A 76 -0.20 -8.91 -0.22
C TYR A 76 -0.95 -9.86 0.72
N GLY A 77 -2.29 -9.74 0.79
CA GLY A 77 -3.14 -10.53 1.67
C GLY A 77 -3.13 -10.06 3.13
N GLY A 78 -2.51 -8.93 3.41
CA GLY A 78 -2.54 -8.29 4.73
C GLY A 78 -3.78 -7.43 4.91
N LYS A 79 -4.05 -7.06 6.16
CA LYS A 79 -5.10 -6.10 6.51
C LYS A 79 -4.78 -4.73 5.89
N LEU A 80 -5.82 -4.00 5.52
CA LEU A 80 -5.77 -2.59 5.16
C LEU A 80 -6.76 -1.83 6.05
N THR A 81 -6.34 -0.68 6.61
CA THR A 81 -7.23 0.17 7.40
C THR A 81 -7.11 1.61 6.95
N ILE A 82 -8.21 2.35 7.02
CA ILE A 82 -8.27 3.78 6.74
C ILE A 82 -8.76 4.46 8.02
N THR A 83 -7.96 5.38 8.57
CA THR A 83 -8.25 6.04 9.84
C THR A 83 -7.91 7.53 9.77
N ALA A 84 -8.50 8.34 10.65
CA ALA A 84 -8.13 9.75 10.80
C ALA A 84 -6.69 9.86 11.32
N HIS A 85 -5.88 10.72 10.70
CA HIS A 85 -4.51 10.97 11.13
C HIS A 85 -4.49 11.75 12.44
N SER A 86 -3.87 11.20 13.48
CA SER A 86 -3.77 11.83 14.81
C SER A 86 -5.10 12.36 15.37
N GLY A 87 -6.22 11.74 14.99
CA GLY A 87 -7.56 12.17 15.45
C GLY A 87 -8.13 13.40 14.75
N SER A 88 -7.42 13.98 13.79
CA SER A 88 -7.91 15.09 12.94
C SER A 88 -8.66 14.56 11.73
N ASN A 89 -9.68 15.29 11.28
CA ASN A 89 -10.35 15.01 10.01
C ASN A 89 -9.71 15.70 8.80
N ASP A 90 -8.61 16.44 8.98
CA ASP A 90 -7.90 17.13 7.90
C ASP A 90 -6.98 16.21 7.10
N PHE A 91 -6.64 15.07 7.68
CA PHE A 91 -5.78 14.06 7.06
C PHE A 91 -6.26 12.66 7.40
N TYR A 92 -6.03 11.71 6.50
CA TYR A 92 -6.30 10.30 6.73
C TYR A 92 -5.06 9.44 6.49
N ASP A 93 -5.00 8.33 7.19
CA ASP A 93 -3.95 7.31 7.09
C ASP A 93 -4.51 6.04 6.48
N VAL A 94 -3.84 5.54 5.44
CA VAL A 94 -4.06 4.22 4.89
C VAL A 94 -2.94 3.31 5.37
N SER A 95 -3.25 2.39 6.28
CA SER A 95 -2.27 1.46 6.84
C SER A 95 -2.28 0.14 6.07
N TYR A 96 -1.14 -0.21 5.51
CA TYR A 96 -0.87 -1.41 4.73
C TYR A 96 -0.06 -2.39 5.56
N TYR A 97 -0.65 -3.52 5.91
CA TYR A 97 -0.01 -4.56 6.72
C TYR A 97 0.65 -5.62 5.85
N ASN A 98 1.68 -6.29 6.36
CA ASN A 98 2.37 -7.41 5.72
C ASN A 98 2.99 -7.06 4.36
N VAL A 99 3.54 -5.85 4.21
CA VAL A 99 4.28 -5.47 3.00
C VAL A 99 5.62 -6.21 2.98
N PRO A 100 5.92 -7.01 1.95
CA PRO A 100 7.21 -7.69 1.84
C PRO A 100 8.35 -6.70 1.66
N SER A 101 9.52 -7.00 2.22
CA SER A 101 10.69 -6.14 2.13
C SER A 101 11.18 -5.93 0.69
N ASP A 102 11.05 -6.94 -0.15
CA ASP A 102 11.42 -6.89 -1.57
C ASP A 102 10.48 -6.02 -2.43
N ALA A 103 9.24 -5.83 -1.97
CA ALA A 103 8.26 -4.94 -2.62
C ALA A 103 8.35 -3.48 -2.16
N CYS A 104 9.04 -3.20 -1.04
CA CYS A 104 9.03 -1.89 -0.39
C CYS A 104 9.51 -0.76 -1.30
N ILE A 105 10.68 -0.91 -1.92
CA ILE A 105 11.29 0.16 -2.75
C ILE A 105 10.38 0.52 -3.93
N GLU A 106 9.85 -0.49 -4.63
CA GLU A 106 9.00 -0.28 -5.79
C GLU A 106 7.66 0.35 -5.40
N LEU A 107 7.02 -0.17 -4.33
CA LEU A 107 5.75 0.35 -3.83
C LEU A 107 5.87 1.80 -3.35
N VAL A 108 6.89 2.12 -2.56
CA VAL A 108 7.15 3.49 -2.06
C VAL A 108 7.45 4.44 -3.21
N SER A 109 8.29 4.03 -4.16
CA SER A 109 8.64 4.83 -5.34
C SER A 109 7.42 5.18 -6.20
N ALA A 110 6.52 4.22 -6.38
CA ALA A 110 5.29 4.41 -7.15
C ALA A 110 4.25 5.25 -6.39
N SER A 111 4.18 5.13 -5.05
CA SER A 111 3.13 5.74 -4.24
C SER A 111 3.48 7.13 -3.71
N LYS A 112 4.75 7.53 -3.67
CA LYS A 112 5.18 8.83 -3.11
C LYS A 112 4.65 10.06 -3.86
N ALA A 113 4.18 9.89 -5.10
CA ALA A 113 3.55 10.94 -5.87
C ALA A 113 2.03 11.03 -5.64
N ILE A 114 1.43 9.98 -5.07
CA ILE A 114 0.00 9.88 -4.80
C ILE A 114 -0.32 10.41 -3.40
N TYR A 115 0.49 10.04 -2.43
CA TYR A 115 0.30 10.36 -1.01
C TYR A 115 1.27 11.46 -0.57
N ARG A 116 0.79 12.30 0.35
CA ARG A 116 1.59 13.39 0.92
C ARG A 116 2.79 12.88 1.67
N THR A 117 2.63 11.81 2.43
CA THR A 117 3.72 11.19 3.18
C THR A 117 3.55 9.69 3.32
N ILE A 118 4.67 8.99 3.40
CA ILE A 118 4.73 7.56 3.69
C ILE A 118 5.63 7.37 4.91
N THR A 119 5.13 6.67 5.91
CA THR A 119 5.85 6.38 7.16
C THR A 119 5.76 4.89 7.49
N ASN A 120 6.59 4.46 8.41
CA ASN A 120 6.52 3.15 9.03
C ASN A 120 6.30 3.33 10.54
N THR A 121 5.49 2.48 11.16
CA THR A 121 5.23 2.53 12.61
C THR A 121 6.47 2.32 13.47
N SER A 122 7.54 1.73 12.91
CA SER A 122 8.77 1.41 13.65
C SER A 122 9.96 2.30 13.30
N TYR A 123 9.91 3.11 12.24
CA TYR A 123 11.08 3.85 11.74
C TYR A 123 10.71 5.21 11.13
N SER A 124 11.44 6.25 11.55
CA SER A 124 11.64 7.47 10.75
C SER A 124 12.89 7.23 9.89
N PRO A 125 12.84 7.48 8.56
CA PRO A 125 12.45 8.75 7.99
C PRO A 125 11.08 8.73 7.29
N LYS A 126 10.47 9.91 7.20
CA LYS A 126 9.24 10.19 6.48
C LYS A 126 9.55 10.35 4.99
N ILE A 127 8.90 9.58 4.13
CA ILE A 127 9.03 9.71 2.69
C ILE A 127 7.99 10.69 2.16
N THR A 128 8.42 11.56 1.26
CA THR A 128 7.58 12.53 0.54
C THR A 128 7.85 12.45 -0.96
N ALA A 129 7.11 13.18 -1.77
CA ALA A 129 7.35 13.25 -3.22
C ALA A 129 8.79 13.71 -3.56
N ALA A 130 9.41 14.54 -2.70
CA ALA A 130 10.76 15.06 -2.88
C ALA A 130 11.89 14.10 -2.41
N SER A 131 11.53 13.00 -1.73
CA SER A 131 12.53 12.04 -1.21
C SER A 131 13.31 11.37 -2.32
N SER A 132 14.63 11.27 -2.12
CA SER A 132 15.55 10.64 -3.06
C SER A 132 15.45 9.11 -3.04
N VAL A 133 16.09 8.45 -4.00
CA VAL A 133 16.19 6.98 -4.02
C VAL A 133 16.94 6.45 -2.78
N ASN A 134 17.94 7.20 -2.29
CA ASN A 134 18.68 6.82 -1.10
C ASN A 134 17.81 6.90 0.17
N ASP A 135 16.93 7.90 0.27
CA ASP A 135 15.96 7.99 1.37
C ASP A 135 15.01 6.80 1.38
N ILE A 136 14.50 6.42 0.19
CA ILE A 136 13.63 5.26 0.03
C ILE A 136 14.37 3.96 0.39
N ALA A 137 15.60 3.80 -0.06
CA ALA A 137 16.42 2.63 0.29
C ALA A 137 16.65 2.54 1.80
N SER A 138 16.95 3.67 2.46
CA SER A 138 17.12 3.75 3.91
C SER A 138 15.82 3.43 4.66
N PHE A 139 14.68 3.95 4.19
CA PHE A 139 13.35 3.65 4.72
C PHE A 139 13.05 2.16 4.62
N CYS A 140 13.29 1.56 3.46
CA CYS A 140 13.00 0.16 3.20
C CYS A 140 13.96 -0.83 3.87
N SER A 141 15.18 -0.39 4.23
CA SER A 141 16.12 -1.23 4.98
C SER A 141 15.60 -1.63 6.37
N GLY A 142 14.67 -0.84 6.92
CA GLY A 142 13.98 -1.14 8.17
C GLY A 142 12.83 -2.16 8.04
N PHE A 143 12.45 -2.55 6.83
CA PHE A 143 11.40 -3.55 6.58
C PHE A 143 11.99 -4.96 6.63
N THR A 144 12.13 -5.51 7.84
CA THR A 144 12.80 -6.82 8.04
C THR A 144 11.84 -7.98 8.26
N SER A 145 10.53 -7.74 8.41
CA SER A 145 9.59 -8.81 8.73
C SER A 145 8.20 -8.59 8.11
N SER A 146 7.45 -9.69 8.00
CA SER A 146 6.05 -9.72 7.57
C SER A 146 5.06 -8.96 8.47
N SER A 147 5.53 -8.36 9.56
CA SER A 147 4.71 -7.55 10.49
C SER A 147 4.87 -6.04 10.28
N SER A 148 5.66 -5.61 9.32
CA SER A 148 5.86 -4.19 9.05
C SER A 148 4.59 -3.55 8.48
N VAL A 149 4.22 -2.40 9.05
CA VAL A 149 3.08 -1.60 8.61
C VAL A 149 3.59 -0.36 7.90
N MET A 150 3.15 -0.17 6.67
CA MET A 150 3.40 1.03 5.90
C MET A 150 2.16 1.93 5.97
N VAL A 151 2.36 3.17 6.37
CA VAL A 151 1.27 4.15 6.54
C VAL A 151 1.40 5.22 5.48
N PHE A 152 0.39 5.36 4.67
CA PHE A 152 0.25 6.37 3.63
C PHE A 152 -0.71 7.46 4.13
N THR A 153 -0.21 8.68 4.32
CA THR A 153 -1.01 9.82 4.81
C THR A 153 -1.30 10.77 3.65
N ASP A 154 -2.57 11.17 3.52
CA ASP A 154 -3.01 12.18 2.56
C ASP A 154 -3.96 13.19 3.21
N ALA A 155 -4.20 14.32 2.53
CA ALA A 155 -5.15 15.33 2.97
C ALA A 155 -6.60 14.84 2.73
N ALA A 156 -7.48 15.23 3.64
CA ALA A 156 -8.91 14.99 3.55
C ALA A 156 -9.65 16.10 2.80
#